data_5968c49ea03b21024d59f4c1997b5a36
#
_entry.id   5968c49ea03b21024d59f4c1997b5a36
#
_cell.length_a   1.000
_cell.length_b   1.000
_cell.length_c   1.000
_cell.angle_alpha   90.00
_cell.angle_beta   90.00
_cell.angle_gamma   90.00
#
_symmetry.space_group_name_H-M   'P 1'
#
loop_
_entity.id
_entity.type
_entity.pdbx_description
1 polymer ?
#
loop_
_entity_poly.entity_id
_entity_poly.type
_entity_poly.pdbx_seq_one_letter_code
_entity_poly.pdbx_strand_id
1 'polypeptide(L)'
;MSSSDKNAVRIGMLTPSSNTCLEPVTYRLLHGSDLATAHFARVPVTRIALDDGSDAQFDPAPMLAAARQLADAQVDVIVWNGTSGSWLGADRDRALCAALTEATGLPATTSTLALLDACAAYGVTRLGLAVPYTRDVAERIVTTYAKEGLDCTLAEPSGISDNEAFARIPRADVARQIEQAAPDAHAVAVVCTNVYGAEAAAALEPSLGIPVFDSVAATLWRALDLAGAAPVLTGHGELLRSGSLRGRCQDVLSALRDATGADRTTLRLDVPGHGLHVDLTAAEAYGSGVRSIRRDASLDQRRLNTVEWLEQYRAPLVQPHFRAAPHPPQALVDVYGVHAQMLAPVVRGDDMTGWISVHSLRERDWTERDTAALAAAVDRVHHLLDTYGKAHSA
;
A
#
# COMPACT_ATOMS: atom_id res chain seq x y z
N MET A 1 -26.10 -18.75 -17.55
CA MET A 1 -24.67 -18.92 -17.82
C MET A 1 -23.93 -18.34 -16.63
N SER A 2 -23.26 -19.21 -15.90
CA SER A 2 -22.58 -18.89 -14.62
C SER A 2 -21.41 -17.94 -14.85
N SER A 3 -21.28 -16.91 -14.01
CA SER A 3 -20.25 -15.85 -14.07
C SER A 3 -18.92 -16.27 -13.42
N SER A 4 -18.46 -17.50 -13.63
CA SER A 4 -17.29 -18.05 -12.92
C SER A 4 -16.05 -18.37 -13.78
N ASP A 5 -15.97 -17.92 -15.02
CA ASP A 5 -14.76 -18.07 -15.85
C ASP A 5 -14.03 -16.73 -16.03
N LYS A 6 -13.65 -16.05 -14.94
CA LYS A 6 -12.52 -15.14 -15.03
C LYS A 6 -11.26 -16.01 -15.03
N ASN A 7 -10.62 -16.14 -16.18
CA ASN A 7 -9.30 -16.76 -16.27
C ASN A 7 -8.34 -16.10 -15.27
N ALA A 8 -7.46 -16.91 -14.65
CA ALA A 8 -6.40 -16.41 -13.80
C ALA A 8 -5.61 -15.29 -14.50
N VAL A 9 -5.30 -14.22 -13.78
CA VAL A 9 -4.47 -13.12 -14.28
C VAL A 9 -3.09 -13.65 -14.66
N ARG A 10 -2.55 -13.22 -15.80
CA ARG A 10 -1.21 -13.56 -16.26
C ARG A 10 -0.28 -12.39 -15.99
N ILE A 11 0.74 -12.58 -15.15
CA ILE A 11 1.70 -11.55 -14.79
C ILE A 11 3.00 -11.78 -15.56
N GLY A 12 3.39 -10.83 -16.42
CA GLY A 12 4.69 -10.82 -17.08
C GLY A 12 5.75 -10.19 -16.19
N MET A 13 6.73 -11.00 -15.77
CA MET A 13 7.75 -10.61 -14.80
C MET A 13 9.14 -10.50 -15.44
N LEU A 14 9.63 -9.27 -15.64
CA LEU A 14 11.02 -9.01 -15.99
C LEU A 14 11.90 -9.22 -14.76
N THR A 15 12.92 -10.05 -14.85
CA THR A 15 13.73 -10.52 -13.72
C THR A 15 15.22 -10.26 -13.96
N PRO A 16 15.98 -9.71 -13.00
CA PRO A 16 17.44 -9.68 -13.09
C PRO A 16 18.02 -11.09 -13.34
N SER A 17 18.94 -11.22 -14.29
CA SER A 17 19.43 -12.51 -14.77
C SER A 17 20.08 -13.38 -13.69
N SER A 18 20.67 -12.76 -12.67
CA SER A 18 21.30 -13.41 -11.52
C SER A 18 20.38 -13.62 -10.31
N ASN A 19 19.10 -13.20 -10.40
CA ASN A 19 18.15 -13.37 -9.31
C ASN A 19 17.69 -14.83 -9.20
N THR A 20 17.76 -15.40 -7.99
CA THR A 20 17.34 -16.78 -7.69
C THR A 20 16.28 -16.87 -6.60
N CYS A 21 15.89 -15.74 -5.98
CA CYS A 21 14.82 -15.65 -4.98
C CYS A 21 13.45 -15.37 -5.57
N LEU A 22 13.35 -14.48 -6.53
CA LEU A 22 12.08 -13.95 -7.03
C LEU A 22 11.10 -15.04 -7.47
N GLU A 23 11.53 -15.93 -8.37
CA GLU A 23 10.66 -16.97 -8.93
C GLU A 23 10.12 -17.91 -7.85
N PRO A 24 10.96 -18.55 -6.99
CA PRO A 24 10.44 -19.44 -5.96
C PRO A 24 9.60 -18.72 -4.89
N VAL A 25 9.89 -17.46 -4.57
CA VAL A 25 9.07 -16.68 -3.63
C VAL A 25 7.72 -16.35 -4.26
N THR A 26 7.67 -15.89 -5.52
CA THR A 26 6.43 -15.60 -6.23
C THR A 26 5.53 -16.83 -6.32
N TYR A 27 6.06 -18.00 -6.70
CA TYR A 27 5.29 -19.25 -6.74
C TYR A 27 4.77 -19.66 -5.36
N ARG A 28 5.52 -19.39 -4.30
CA ARG A 28 5.08 -19.68 -2.92
C ARG A 28 3.95 -18.76 -2.48
N LEU A 29 4.04 -17.46 -2.80
CA LEU A 29 2.99 -16.49 -2.51
C LEU A 29 1.69 -16.80 -3.24
N LEU A 30 1.76 -17.37 -4.45
CA LEU A 30 0.61 -17.76 -5.26
C LEU A 30 0.12 -19.19 -4.98
N HIS A 31 0.85 -19.96 -4.15
CA HIS A 31 0.51 -21.37 -3.89
C HIS A 31 -0.90 -21.52 -3.29
N GLY A 32 -1.69 -22.40 -3.90
CA GLY A 32 -3.08 -22.64 -3.47
C GLY A 32 -4.06 -21.55 -3.87
N SER A 33 -3.65 -20.62 -4.73
CA SER A 33 -4.51 -19.55 -5.26
C SER A 33 -4.63 -19.66 -6.78
N ASP A 34 -5.86 -19.59 -7.28
CA ASP A 34 -6.16 -19.52 -8.71
C ASP A 34 -6.19 -18.08 -9.26
N LEU A 35 -5.71 -17.09 -8.47
CA LEU A 35 -5.75 -15.67 -8.82
C LEU A 35 -4.88 -15.34 -10.04
N ALA A 36 -3.70 -15.92 -10.12
CA ALA A 36 -2.74 -15.54 -11.17
C ALA A 36 -1.74 -16.64 -11.51
N THR A 37 -1.15 -16.49 -12.70
CA THR A 37 0.07 -17.20 -13.11
C THR A 37 1.20 -16.20 -13.38
N ALA A 38 2.43 -16.55 -13.06
CA ALA A 38 3.61 -15.72 -13.30
C ALA A 38 4.45 -16.28 -14.46
N HIS A 39 4.83 -15.40 -15.38
CA HIS A 39 5.63 -15.71 -16.58
C HIS A 39 6.88 -14.83 -16.53
N PHE A 40 8.07 -15.43 -16.58
CA PHE A 40 9.34 -14.74 -16.34
C PHE A 40 10.17 -14.59 -17.60
N ALA A 41 10.79 -13.41 -17.76
CA ALA A 41 11.83 -13.15 -18.75
C ALA A 41 13.03 -12.49 -18.05
N ARG A 42 14.25 -12.98 -18.31
CA ARG A 42 15.45 -12.50 -17.64
C ARG A 42 16.14 -11.38 -18.41
N VAL A 43 16.61 -10.37 -17.66
CA VAL A 43 17.33 -9.20 -18.18
C VAL A 43 18.72 -9.15 -17.54
N PRO A 44 19.79 -8.88 -18.27
CA PRO A 44 21.14 -8.89 -17.73
C PRO A 44 21.35 -7.87 -16.60
N VAL A 45 21.41 -8.33 -15.37
CA VAL A 45 21.78 -7.55 -14.16
C VAL A 45 22.52 -8.49 -13.22
N THR A 46 23.77 -8.16 -12.89
CA THR A 46 24.64 -9.03 -12.07
C THR A 46 25.28 -8.33 -10.88
N ARG A 47 25.41 -6.99 -10.93
CA ARG A 47 26.09 -6.21 -9.91
C ARG A 47 25.31 -4.94 -9.55
N ILE A 48 25.33 -4.56 -8.29
CA ILE A 48 24.71 -3.34 -7.77
C ILE A 48 25.79 -2.47 -7.12
N ALA A 49 26.08 -1.32 -7.74
CA ALA A 49 27.02 -0.33 -7.24
C ALA A 49 26.67 1.06 -7.83
N LEU A 50 27.22 2.14 -7.25
CA LEU A 50 27.07 3.50 -7.76
C LEU A 50 28.22 3.85 -8.73
N ASP A 51 28.26 3.16 -9.85
CA ASP A 51 29.21 3.41 -10.94
C ASP A 51 28.56 3.24 -12.31
N ASP A 52 29.13 3.87 -13.35
CA ASP A 52 28.59 3.87 -14.72
C ASP A 52 28.39 2.46 -15.29
N GLY A 53 29.25 1.50 -14.92
CA GLY A 53 29.14 0.12 -15.40
C GLY A 53 27.96 -0.61 -14.76
N SER A 54 27.63 -0.32 -13.50
CA SER A 54 26.45 -0.82 -12.82
C SER A 54 25.18 -0.15 -13.37
N ASP A 55 25.21 1.15 -13.58
CA ASP A 55 24.05 1.92 -14.08
C ASP A 55 23.67 1.54 -15.51
N ALA A 56 24.64 1.17 -16.36
CA ALA A 56 24.40 0.73 -17.74
C ALA A 56 23.58 -0.59 -17.81
N GLN A 57 23.58 -1.43 -16.77
CA GLN A 57 22.75 -2.65 -16.72
C GLN A 57 21.23 -2.34 -16.66
N PHE A 58 20.87 -1.10 -16.32
CA PHE A 58 19.47 -0.65 -16.25
C PHE A 58 19.05 0.12 -17.52
N ASP A 59 19.70 -0.14 -18.67
CA ASP A 59 19.25 0.33 -19.97
C ASP A 59 17.84 -0.25 -20.26
N PRO A 60 16.88 0.57 -20.66
CA PRO A 60 15.53 0.11 -21.00
C PRO A 60 15.47 -0.86 -22.19
N ALA A 61 16.39 -0.81 -23.14
CA ALA A 61 16.27 -1.56 -24.39
C ALA A 61 16.17 -3.09 -24.19
N PRO A 62 16.98 -3.77 -23.37
CA PRO A 62 16.80 -5.19 -23.06
C PRO A 62 15.48 -5.48 -22.35
N MET A 63 15.03 -4.57 -21.46
CA MET A 63 13.76 -4.71 -20.74
C MET A 63 12.56 -4.63 -21.69
N LEU A 64 12.57 -3.69 -22.65
CA LEU A 64 11.53 -3.54 -23.67
C LEU A 64 11.46 -4.75 -24.61
N ALA A 65 12.62 -5.31 -24.99
CA ALA A 65 12.67 -6.51 -25.80
C ALA A 65 12.04 -7.73 -25.09
N ALA A 66 12.41 -7.94 -23.82
CA ALA A 66 11.85 -9.00 -23.00
C ALA A 66 10.34 -8.80 -22.70
N ALA A 67 9.90 -7.56 -22.51
CA ALA A 67 8.49 -7.24 -22.29
C ALA A 67 7.62 -7.58 -23.51
N ARG A 68 8.09 -7.32 -24.74
CA ARG A 68 7.38 -7.72 -25.95
C ARG A 68 7.21 -9.24 -26.04
N GLN A 69 8.23 -10.02 -25.66
CA GLN A 69 8.12 -11.49 -25.63
C GLN A 69 7.10 -11.97 -24.59
N LEU A 70 7.02 -11.31 -23.42
CA LEU A 70 5.99 -11.60 -22.43
C LEU A 70 4.59 -11.21 -22.94
N ALA A 71 4.46 -10.11 -23.69
CA ALA A 71 3.20 -9.71 -24.31
C ALA A 71 2.68 -10.72 -25.33
N ASP A 72 3.56 -11.47 -26.04
CA ASP A 72 3.16 -12.58 -26.92
C ASP A 72 2.40 -13.69 -26.16
N ALA A 73 2.68 -13.87 -24.86
CA ALA A 73 1.96 -14.79 -23.97
C ALA A 73 0.62 -14.23 -23.47
N GLN A 74 0.20 -13.06 -23.98
CA GLN A 74 -1.04 -12.38 -23.58
C GLN A 74 -1.15 -12.19 -22.06
N VAL A 75 -0.08 -11.66 -21.45
CA VAL A 75 -0.10 -11.28 -20.04
C VAL A 75 -0.96 -10.03 -19.83
N ASP A 76 -1.50 -9.85 -18.63
CA ASP A 76 -2.40 -8.73 -18.31
C ASP A 76 -1.66 -7.50 -17.75
N VAL A 77 -0.42 -7.70 -17.29
CA VAL A 77 0.43 -6.67 -16.70
C VAL A 77 1.91 -7.02 -16.90
N ILE A 78 2.77 -6.01 -17.06
CA ILE A 78 4.23 -6.16 -17.09
C ILE A 78 4.83 -5.56 -15.83
N VAL A 79 5.74 -6.28 -15.17
CA VAL A 79 6.42 -5.77 -13.97
C VAL A 79 7.94 -5.89 -14.09
N TRP A 80 8.66 -4.83 -13.77
CA TRP A 80 10.10 -4.88 -13.54
C TRP A 80 10.37 -5.24 -12.07
N ASN A 81 10.87 -6.46 -11.84
CA ASN A 81 11.21 -6.96 -10.51
C ASN A 81 12.60 -6.52 -10.08
N GLY A 82 12.83 -5.21 -10.13
CA GLY A 82 14.05 -4.55 -9.71
C GLY A 82 13.74 -3.37 -8.81
N THR A 83 14.60 -3.18 -7.82
CA THR A 83 14.53 -2.06 -6.87
C THR A 83 15.50 -0.93 -7.23
N SER A 84 16.00 -0.90 -8.47
CA SER A 84 16.98 0.10 -8.94
C SER A 84 16.48 1.54 -8.83
N GLY A 85 15.20 1.80 -9.02
CA GLY A 85 14.60 3.10 -8.80
C GLY A 85 14.77 3.66 -7.39
N SER A 86 15.01 2.78 -6.40
CA SER A 86 15.26 3.18 -5.03
C SER A 86 16.55 4.00 -4.85
N TRP A 87 17.57 3.81 -5.73
CA TRP A 87 18.80 4.62 -5.70
C TRP A 87 19.01 5.44 -6.98
N LEU A 88 18.49 5.01 -8.12
CA LEU A 88 18.55 5.77 -9.39
C LEU A 88 17.48 6.86 -9.50
N GLY A 89 16.43 6.77 -8.69
CA GLY A 89 15.30 7.70 -8.64
C GLY A 89 14.00 7.07 -9.17
N ALA A 90 12.89 7.32 -8.46
CA ALA A 90 11.57 6.80 -8.82
C ALA A 90 11.06 7.33 -10.17
N ASP A 91 11.48 8.53 -10.59
CA ASP A 91 11.13 9.08 -11.90
C ASP A 91 11.69 8.25 -13.06
N ARG A 92 12.86 7.62 -12.88
CA ARG A 92 13.40 6.67 -13.86
C ARG A 92 12.53 5.43 -14.00
N ASP A 93 12.00 4.92 -12.90
CA ASP A 93 11.07 3.79 -12.91
C ASP A 93 9.70 4.19 -13.52
N ARG A 94 9.20 5.40 -13.24
CA ARG A 94 8.00 5.96 -13.90
C ARG A 94 8.19 6.05 -15.42
N ALA A 95 9.34 6.54 -15.87
CA ALA A 95 9.67 6.61 -17.29
C ALA A 95 9.79 5.20 -17.92
N LEU A 96 10.39 4.24 -17.23
CA LEU A 96 10.44 2.84 -17.67
C LEU A 96 9.03 2.25 -17.82
N CYS A 97 8.14 2.46 -16.84
CA CYS A 97 6.76 1.99 -16.92
C CYS A 97 6.01 2.60 -18.11
N ALA A 98 6.20 3.89 -18.38
CA ALA A 98 5.61 4.55 -19.56
C ALA A 98 6.11 3.91 -20.85
N ALA A 99 7.42 3.64 -20.98
CA ALA A 99 8.01 3.00 -22.16
C ALA A 99 7.55 1.52 -22.31
N LEU A 100 7.41 0.77 -21.22
CA LEU A 100 6.86 -0.59 -21.22
C LEU A 100 5.40 -0.59 -21.69
N THR A 101 4.58 0.34 -21.19
CA THR A 101 3.19 0.50 -21.58
C THR A 101 3.06 0.90 -23.05
N GLU A 102 3.88 1.83 -23.54
CA GLU A 102 3.93 2.22 -24.94
C GLU A 102 4.31 1.03 -25.86
N ALA A 103 5.30 0.22 -25.42
CA ALA A 103 5.81 -0.89 -26.21
C ALA A 103 4.88 -2.10 -26.26
N THR A 104 4.00 -2.30 -25.26
CA THR A 104 3.19 -3.53 -25.10
C THR A 104 1.69 -3.28 -25.07
N GLY A 105 1.25 -2.04 -24.83
CA GLY A 105 -0.17 -1.70 -24.60
C GLY A 105 -0.69 -2.14 -23.22
N LEU A 106 0.18 -2.67 -22.33
CA LEU A 106 -0.20 -3.24 -21.05
C LEU A 106 0.17 -2.29 -19.88
N PRO A 107 -0.58 -2.30 -18.77
CA PRO A 107 -0.17 -1.59 -17.57
C PRO A 107 1.17 -2.14 -17.07
N ALA A 108 2.00 -1.26 -16.50
CA ALA A 108 3.30 -1.64 -15.98
C ALA A 108 3.60 -1.04 -14.61
N THR A 109 4.43 -1.73 -13.82
CA THR A 109 4.98 -1.23 -12.56
C THR A 109 6.40 -1.76 -12.32
N THR A 110 7.04 -1.29 -11.24
CA THR A 110 8.35 -1.77 -10.77
C THR A 110 8.27 -2.11 -9.29
N SER A 111 9.26 -2.85 -8.77
CA SER A 111 9.33 -3.13 -7.33
C SER A 111 9.48 -1.87 -6.49
N THR A 112 10.20 -0.85 -6.98
CA THR A 112 10.32 0.44 -6.29
C THR A 112 8.98 1.16 -6.22
N LEU A 113 8.27 1.29 -7.34
CA LEU A 113 6.97 1.95 -7.38
C LEU A 113 5.94 1.21 -6.53
N ALA A 114 5.94 -0.13 -6.56
CA ALA A 114 5.07 -0.95 -5.74
C ALA A 114 5.31 -0.73 -4.23
N LEU A 115 6.57 -0.57 -3.79
CA LEU A 115 6.89 -0.22 -2.39
C LEU A 115 6.38 1.18 -2.03
N LEU A 116 6.54 2.17 -2.91
CA LEU A 116 6.02 3.53 -2.72
C LEU A 116 4.48 3.54 -2.67
N ASP A 117 3.82 2.79 -3.54
CA ASP A 117 2.37 2.62 -3.54
C ASP A 117 1.88 1.95 -2.25
N ALA A 118 2.61 0.95 -1.73
CA ALA A 118 2.34 0.34 -0.44
C ALA A 118 2.47 1.35 0.71
N CYS A 119 3.52 2.17 0.71
CA CYS A 119 3.68 3.25 1.68
C CYS A 119 2.49 4.23 1.63
N ALA A 120 2.06 4.62 0.44
CA ALA A 120 0.91 5.51 0.26
C ALA A 120 -0.40 4.88 0.77
N ALA A 121 -0.69 3.61 0.42
CA ALA A 121 -1.87 2.87 0.87
C ALA A 121 -1.98 2.79 2.40
N TYR A 122 -0.83 2.70 3.08
CA TYR A 122 -0.76 2.63 4.54
C TYR A 122 -0.48 3.99 5.22
N GLY A 123 -0.35 5.08 4.46
CA GLY A 123 -0.02 6.43 4.98
C GLY A 123 1.30 6.45 5.74
N VAL A 124 2.29 5.73 5.23
CA VAL A 124 3.64 5.68 5.79
C VAL A 124 4.35 7.00 5.48
N THR A 125 4.93 7.61 6.51
CA THR A 125 5.80 8.78 6.38
C THR A 125 7.16 8.56 7.05
N ARG A 126 7.27 7.59 7.98
CA ARG A 126 8.53 7.11 8.56
C ARG A 126 8.70 5.63 8.18
N LEU A 127 9.74 5.34 7.40
CA LEU A 127 9.98 4.03 6.83
C LEU A 127 11.30 3.43 7.34
N GLY A 128 11.24 2.26 7.94
CA GLY A 128 12.43 1.47 8.22
C GLY A 128 12.93 0.79 6.93
N LEU A 129 14.26 0.77 6.72
CA LEU A 129 14.87 0.14 5.55
C LEU A 129 15.79 -1.01 5.96
N ALA A 130 15.47 -2.21 5.46
CA ALA A 130 16.30 -3.40 5.50
C ALA A 130 16.84 -3.68 4.09
N VAL A 131 18.16 -3.60 3.90
CA VAL A 131 18.80 -3.66 2.57
C VAL A 131 20.08 -4.50 2.58
N PRO A 132 20.37 -5.27 1.50
CA PRO A 132 21.57 -6.07 1.41
C PRO A 132 22.79 -5.30 0.89
N TYR A 133 22.59 -4.10 0.34
CA TYR A 133 23.54 -3.34 -0.45
C TYR A 133 24.74 -2.82 0.35
N THR A 134 25.71 -2.25 -0.35
CA THR A 134 26.79 -1.46 0.25
C THR A 134 26.23 -0.19 0.91
N ARG A 135 26.96 0.37 1.87
CA ARG A 135 26.48 1.52 2.65
C ARG A 135 26.16 2.74 1.78
N ASP A 136 26.98 3.03 0.78
CA ASP A 136 26.79 4.14 -0.16
C ASP A 136 25.49 4.01 -0.98
N VAL A 137 25.17 2.78 -1.45
CA VAL A 137 23.87 2.49 -2.12
C VAL A 137 22.73 2.63 -1.12
N ALA A 138 22.86 2.13 0.10
CA ALA A 138 21.84 2.22 1.13
C ALA A 138 21.53 3.69 1.52
N GLU A 139 22.54 4.52 1.71
CA GLU A 139 22.40 5.96 1.98
C GLU A 139 21.79 6.72 0.79
N ARG A 140 22.09 6.29 -0.43
CA ARG A 140 21.43 6.83 -1.63
C ARG A 140 19.94 6.51 -1.66
N ILE A 141 19.52 5.31 -1.21
CA ILE A 141 18.09 4.95 -1.07
C ILE A 141 17.40 5.89 -0.09
N VAL A 142 17.99 6.14 1.09
CA VAL A 142 17.44 7.10 2.07
C VAL A 142 17.23 8.47 1.43
N THR A 143 18.25 8.99 0.72
CA THR A 143 18.17 10.28 0.03
C THR A 143 17.08 10.30 -1.05
N THR A 144 16.92 9.22 -1.78
CA THR A 144 15.93 9.10 -2.85
C THR A 144 14.52 9.05 -2.29
N TYR A 145 14.29 8.26 -1.24
CA TYR A 145 12.98 8.13 -0.61
C TYR A 145 12.55 9.40 0.16
N ALA A 146 13.51 10.20 0.65
CA ALA A 146 13.22 11.52 1.20
C ALA A 146 12.57 12.47 0.16
N LYS A 147 12.93 12.35 -1.12
CA LYS A 147 12.28 13.11 -2.22
C LYS A 147 10.84 12.67 -2.48
N GLU A 148 10.52 11.43 -2.14
CA GLU A 148 9.16 10.87 -2.20
C GLU A 148 8.36 11.12 -0.90
N GLY A 149 8.90 11.94 0.03
CA GLY A 149 8.22 12.33 1.27
C GLY A 149 8.34 11.32 2.42
N LEU A 150 9.30 10.38 2.34
CA LEU A 150 9.53 9.36 3.36
C LEU A 150 10.76 9.71 4.21
N ASP A 151 10.58 9.79 5.53
CA ASP A 151 11.67 9.86 6.51
C ASP A 151 12.13 8.43 6.80
N CYS A 152 13.40 8.12 6.47
CA CYS A 152 13.89 6.76 6.47
C CYS A 152 14.89 6.48 7.59
N THR A 153 14.68 5.39 8.33
CA THR A 153 15.65 4.81 9.26
C THR A 153 16.30 3.58 8.62
N LEU A 154 17.62 3.60 8.48
CA LEU A 154 18.38 2.53 7.86
C LEU A 154 18.91 1.57 8.91
N ALA A 155 18.56 0.25 8.79
CA ALA A 155 19.28 -0.81 9.50
C ALA A 155 20.71 -0.96 8.97
N GLU A 156 21.57 -1.64 9.73
CA GLU A 156 22.94 -1.93 9.26
C GLU A 156 22.88 -2.78 7.98
N PRO A 157 23.35 -2.26 6.81
CA PRO A 157 23.27 -2.97 5.54
C PRO A 157 24.26 -4.16 5.51
N SER A 158 23.97 -5.18 4.67
CA SER A 158 24.83 -6.36 4.57
C SER A 158 26.17 -6.10 3.86
N GLY A 159 26.33 -4.97 3.18
CA GLY A 159 27.58 -4.56 2.54
C GLY A 159 27.94 -5.34 1.26
N ILE A 160 26.95 -5.90 0.57
CA ILE A 160 27.17 -6.77 -0.60
C ILE A 160 26.88 -5.97 -1.89
N SER A 161 27.66 -6.23 -2.96
CA SER A 161 27.44 -5.66 -4.29
C SER A 161 27.10 -6.70 -5.38
N ASP A 162 27.44 -7.97 -5.15
CA ASP A 162 27.14 -9.07 -6.04
C ASP A 162 25.67 -9.47 -5.89
N ASN A 163 24.89 -9.31 -6.97
CA ASN A 163 23.44 -9.53 -6.92
C ASN A 163 23.08 -11.01 -6.63
N GLU A 164 23.88 -11.97 -7.09
CA GLU A 164 23.63 -13.40 -6.81
C GLU A 164 23.82 -13.71 -5.32
N ALA A 165 24.82 -13.08 -4.68
CA ALA A 165 25.12 -13.29 -3.27
C ALA A 165 24.01 -12.84 -2.31
N PHE A 166 23.12 -11.94 -2.70
CA PHE A 166 21.97 -11.52 -1.87
C PHE A 166 21.08 -12.70 -1.50
N ALA A 167 20.88 -13.67 -2.39
CA ALA A 167 20.06 -14.86 -2.15
C ALA A 167 20.64 -15.79 -1.07
N ARG A 168 21.93 -15.63 -0.72
CA ARG A 168 22.64 -16.41 0.29
C ARG A 168 22.61 -15.77 1.67
N ILE A 169 22.07 -14.56 1.81
CA ILE A 169 21.91 -13.92 3.13
C ILE A 169 21.02 -14.80 4.01
N PRO A 170 21.48 -15.19 5.21
CA PRO A 170 20.68 -15.97 6.13
C PRO A 170 19.36 -15.27 6.47
N ARG A 171 18.26 -16.00 6.52
CA ARG A 171 16.92 -15.44 6.85
C ARG A 171 16.92 -14.76 8.23
N ALA A 172 17.70 -15.27 9.19
CA ALA A 172 17.86 -14.65 10.50
C ALA A 172 18.51 -13.27 10.43
N ASP A 173 19.40 -13.03 9.46
CA ASP A 173 20.03 -11.73 9.26
C ASP A 173 19.05 -10.74 8.65
N VAL A 174 18.20 -11.19 7.72
CA VAL A 174 17.10 -10.39 7.18
C VAL A 174 16.11 -10.02 8.28
N ALA A 175 15.72 -10.99 9.12
CA ALA A 175 14.83 -10.75 10.25
C ALA A 175 15.41 -9.71 11.22
N ARG A 176 16.70 -9.83 11.56
CA ARG A 176 17.40 -8.87 12.41
C ARG A 176 17.43 -7.46 11.80
N GLN A 177 17.64 -7.31 10.49
CA GLN A 177 17.59 -6.01 9.82
C GLN A 177 16.18 -5.41 9.90
N ILE A 178 15.12 -6.20 9.73
CA ILE A 178 13.73 -5.76 9.89
C ILE A 178 13.49 -5.24 11.31
N GLU A 179 13.93 -6.00 12.34
CA GLU A 179 13.81 -5.62 13.75
C GLU A 179 14.59 -4.33 14.06
N GLN A 180 15.79 -4.16 13.50
CA GLN A 180 16.62 -2.96 13.69
C GLN A 180 16.01 -1.72 13.04
N ALA A 181 15.29 -1.88 11.93
CA ALA A 181 14.66 -0.79 11.20
C ALA A 181 13.28 -0.40 11.74
N ALA A 182 12.68 -1.24 12.60
CA ALA A 182 11.30 -1.08 13.07
C ALA A 182 11.08 0.05 14.11
N PRO A 183 12.01 0.38 15.03
CA PRO A 183 11.78 1.40 16.03
C PRO A 183 11.35 2.74 15.42
N ASP A 184 10.25 3.32 15.95
CA ASP A 184 9.65 4.58 15.48
C ASP A 184 9.16 4.59 14.01
N ALA A 185 9.32 3.49 13.27
CA ALA A 185 8.83 3.38 11.91
C ALA A 185 7.31 3.15 11.85
N HIS A 186 6.69 3.58 10.77
CA HIS A 186 5.31 3.28 10.44
C HIS A 186 5.16 1.96 9.67
N ALA A 187 6.20 1.56 9.00
CA ALA A 187 6.38 0.30 8.31
C ALA A 187 7.87 0.04 8.10
N VAL A 188 8.24 -1.20 7.80
CA VAL A 188 9.59 -1.55 7.32
C VAL A 188 9.50 -2.01 5.87
N ALA A 189 10.45 -1.60 5.01
CA ALA A 189 10.61 -2.13 3.68
C ALA A 189 11.88 -2.99 3.57
N VAL A 190 11.75 -4.20 3.03
CA VAL A 190 12.87 -5.04 2.59
C VAL A 190 13.12 -4.73 1.12
N VAL A 191 14.13 -3.91 0.84
CA VAL A 191 14.37 -3.34 -0.50
C VAL A 191 15.39 -4.19 -1.25
N CYS A 192 14.97 -5.32 -1.76
CA CYS A 192 15.67 -6.17 -2.72
C CYS A 192 14.80 -7.38 -3.10
N THR A 193 14.65 -7.66 -4.38
CA THR A 193 13.90 -8.83 -4.86
C THR A 193 14.71 -10.13 -4.85
N ASN A 194 16.01 -10.08 -4.58
CA ASN A 194 16.89 -11.25 -4.44
C ASN A 194 17.24 -11.57 -2.99
N VAL A 195 16.36 -11.24 -2.04
CA VAL A 195 16.46 -11.58 -0.61
C VAL A 195 15.21 -12.35 -0.20
N TYR A 196 15.34 -13.37 0.63
CA TYR A 196 14.21 -14.11 1.18
C TYR A 196 13.53 -13.34 2.33
N GLY A 197 12.91 -12.19 1.99
CA GLY A 197 12.29 -11.27 2.95
C GLY A 197 10.83 -11.56 3.24
N ALA A 198 10.05 -12.08 2.28
CA ALA A 198 8.61 -12.20 2.39
C ALA A 198 8.13 -13.06 3.58
N GLU A 199 8.80 -14.18 3.86
CA GLU A 199 8.46 -15.04 5.01
C GLU A 199 8.82 -14.37 6.34
N ALA A 200 10.00 -13.72 6.41
CA ALA A 200 10.40 -12.98 7.60
C ALA A 200 9.47 -11.80 7.88
N ALA A 201 9.05 -11.08 6.83
CA ALA A 201 8.09 -10.00 6.92
C ALA A 201 6.78 -10.47 7.57
N ALA A 202 6.13 -11.48 6.99
CA ALA A 202 4.86 -12.02 7.50
C ALA A 202 4.97 -12.56 8.94
N ALA A 203 6.12 -13.15 9.31
CA ALA A 203 6.34 -13.70 10.65
C ALA A 203 6.54 -12.62 11.72
N LEU A 204 7.16 -11.49 11.37
CA LEU A 204 7.51 -10.43 12.32
C LEU A 204 6.42 -9.39 12.53
N GLU A 205 5.54 -9.16 11.55
CA GLU A 205 4.47 -8.16 11.66
C GLU A 205 3.64 -8.24 12.95
N PRO A 206 3.21 -9.43 13.45
CA PRO A 206 2.43 -9.52 14.68
C PRO A 206 3.18 -9.02 15.93
N SER A 207 4.48 -9.25 15.99
CA SER A 207 5.32 -8.82 17.14
C SER A 207 5.74 -7.37 17.04
N LEU A 208 5.92 -6.85 15.82
CA LEU A 208 6.30 -5.46 15.58
C LEU A 208 5.10 -4.50 15.64
N GLY A 209 3.89 -4.98 15.42
CA GLY A 209 2.67 -4.16 15.37
C GLY A 209 2.63 -3.18 14.19
N ILE A 210 3.51 -3.33 13.20
CA ILE A 210 3.58 -2.51 11.99
C ILE A 210 3.74 -3.40 10.75
N PRO A 211 3.27 -2.99 9.57
CA PRO A 211 3.45 -3.76 8.35
C PRO A 211 4.92 -3.82 7.91
N VAL A 212 5.29 -4.92 7.25
CA VAL A 212 6.61 -5.11 6.64
C VAL A 212 6.44 -5.40 5.15
N PHE A 213 6.89 -4.48 4.31
CA PHE A 213 6.76 -4.58 2.86
C PHE A 213 7.98 -5.26 2.25
N ASP A 214 7.89 -6.54 1.94
CA ASP A 214 8.89 -7.23 1.12
C ASP A 214 8.73 -6.82 -0.36
N SER A 215 9.84 -6.60 -1.06
CA SER A 215 9.83 -6.14 -2.46
C SER A 215 9.12 -7.11 -3.41
N VAL A 216 9.22 -8.44 -3.22
CA VAL A 216 8.54 -9.42 -4.07
C VAL A 216 7.05 -9.40 -3.79
N ALA A 217 6.65 -9.40 -2.51
CA ALA A 217 5.26 -9.32 -2.11
C ALA A 217 4.59 -8.02 -2.57
N ALA A 218 5.28 -6.87 -2.44
CA ALA A 218 4.78 -5.58 -2.90
C ALA A 218 4.60 -5.54 -4.42
N THR A 219 5.55 -6.10 -5.17
CA THR A 219 5.46 -6.18 -6.64
C THR A 219 4.28 -7.05 -7.06
N LEU A 220 4.10 -8.22 -6.44
CA LEU A 220 2.98 -9.11 -6.73
C LEU A 220 1.64 -8.46 -6.39
N TRP A 221 1.53 -7.84 -5.21
CA TRP A 221 0.33 -7.09 -4.81
C TRP A 221 -0.06 -6.04 -5.84
N ARG A 222 0.90 -5.21 -6.27
CA ARG A 222 0.61 -4.13 -7.21
C ARG A 222 0.31 -4.64 -8.62
N ALA A 223 0.99 -5.71 -9.05
CA ALA A 223 0.71 -6.35 -10.34
C ALA A 223 -0.72 -6.88 -10.42
N LEU A 224 -1.18 -7.58 -9.39
CA LEU A 224 -2.54 -8.10 -9.29
C LEU A 224 -3.58 -6.96 -9.31
N ASP A 225 -3.33 -5.88 -8.55
CA ASP A 225 -4.22 -4.73 -8.51
C ASP A 225 -4.33 -4.02 -9.87
N LEU A 226 -3.20 -3.82 -10.57
CA LEU A 226 -3.17 -3.23 -11.93
C LEU A 226 -3.87 -4.11 -12.97
N ALA A 227 -3.80 -5.43 -12.84
CA ALA A 227 -4.50 -6.38 -13.69
C ALA A 227 -6.00 -6.54 -13.35
N GLY A 228 -6.50 -5.75 -12.39
CA GLY A 228 -7.93 -5.76 -11.99
C GLY A 228 -8.34 -6.93 -11.11
N ALA A 229 -7.37 -7.68 -10.56
CA ALA A 229 -7.65 -8.68 -9.52
C ALA A 229 -7.82 -8.00 -8.16
N ALA A 230 -8.49 -8.69 -7.23
CA ALA A 230 -8.54 -8.30 -5.82
C ALA A 230 -7.51 -9.13 -5.05
N PRO A 231 -6.25 -8.67 -4.89
CA PRO A 231 -5.20 -9.48 -4.29
C PRO A 231 -5.39 -9.58 -2.79
N VAL A 232 -6.12 -10.60 -2.38
CA VAL A 232 -6.26 -11.02 -0.98
C VAL A 232 -5.61 -12.39 -0.85
N LEU A 233 -4.35 -12.40 -0.39
CA LEU A 233 -3.58 -13.61 -0.14
C LEU A 233 -3.28 -13.69 1.36
N THR A 234 -3.99 -14.56 2.06
CA THR A 234 -3.84 -14.74 3.51
C THR A 234 -2.58 -15.52 3.85
N GLY A 235 -1.98 -15.22 5.02
CA GLY A 235 -0.75 -15.89 5.48
C GLY A 235 0.56 -15.33 4.92
N HIS A 236 0.50 -14.29 4.08
CA HIS A 236 1.65 -13.69 3.40
C HIS A 236 1.90 -12.22 3.79
N GLY A 237 1.44 -11.82 4.97
CA GLY A 237 1.62 -10.47 5.51
C GLY A 237 0.44 -9.55 5.26
N GLU A 238 0.51 -8.39 5.89
CA GLU A 238 -0.57 -7.41 5.94
C GLU A 238 -0.86 -6.80 4.56
N LEU A 239 0.18 -6.53 3.77
CA LEU A 239 0.03 -5.92 2.45
C LEU A 239 -0.83 -6.77 1.50
N LEU A 240 -0.53 -8.08 1.43
CA LEU A 240 -1.28 -9.02 0.57
C LEU A 240 -2.66 -9.34 1.13
N ARG A 241 -2.89 -9.11 2.42
CA ARG A 241 -4.19 -9.30 3.08
C ARG A 241 -5.13 -8.10 2.91
N SER A 242 -4.64 -6.86 3.04
CA SER A 242 -5.50 -5.66 3.13
C SER A 242 -5.09 -4.47 2.25
N GLY A 243 -3.93 -4.51 1.61
CA GLY A 243 -3.35 -3.35 0.92
C GLY A 243 -4.25 -2.77 -0.19
N SER A 244 -4.88 -3.61 -1.00
CA SER A 244 -5.76 -3.13 -2.07
C SER A 244 -7.04 -2.49 -1.53
N LEU A 245 -7.68 -3.07 -0.52
CA LEU A 245 -8.84 -2.45 0.11
C LEU A 245 -8.48 -1.09 0.70
N ARG A 246 -7.32 -0.97 1.39
CA ARG A 246 -6.84 0.31 1.94
C ARG A 246 -6.60 1.35 0.85
N GLY A 247 -5.92 0.97 -0.24
CA GLY A 247 -5.67 1.86 -1.38
C GLY A 247 -6.96 2.37 -2.01
N ARG A 248 -7.93 1.48 -2.28
CA ARG A 248 -9.24 1.87 -2.82
C ARG A 248 -10.05 2.76 -1.87
N CYS A 249 -10.00 2.49 -0.57
CA CYS A 249 -10.60 3.37 0.43
C CYS A 249 -9.94 4.76 0.44
N GLN A 250 -8.62 4.82 0.27
CA GLN A 250 -7.88 6.08 0.15
C GLN A 250 -8.36 6.91 -1.05
N ASP A 251 -8.57 6.28 -2.22
CA ASP A 251 -9.10 6.92 -3.42
C ASP A 251 -10.50 7.50 -3.17
N VAL A 252 -11.37 6.75 -2.48
CA VAL A 252 -12.72 7.21 -2.12
C VAL A 252 -12.66 8.46 -1.25
N LEU A 253 -11.79 8.47 -0.24
CA LEU A 253 -11.66 9.60 0.68
C LEU A 253 -11.03 10.83 0.01
N SER A 254 -10.05 10.63 -0.87
CA SER A 254 -9.45 11.73 -1.64
C SER A 254 -10.51 12.40 -2.52
N ALA A 255 -11.30 11.61 -3.25
CA ALA A 255 -12.39 12.12 -4.07
C ALA A 255 -13.48 12.84 -3.23
N LEU A 256 -13.81 12.31 -2.05
CA LEU A 256 -14.77 12.93 -1.14
C LEU A 256 -14.25 14.28 -0.61
N ARG A 257 -12.97 14.34 -0.21
CA ARG A 257 -12.33 15.58 0.23
C ARG A 257 -12.38 16.66 -0.86
N ASP A 258 -12.04 16.29 -2.09
CA ASP A 258 -12.01 17.21 -3.23
C ASP A 258 -13.43 17.67 -3.60
N ALA A 259 -14.44 16.79 -3.56
CA ALA A 259 -15.82 17.11 -3.85
C ALA A 259 -16.45 18.06 -2.82
N THR A 260 -16.07 17.92 -1.54
CA THR A 260 -16.59 18.73 -0.42
C THR A 260 -15.73 19.96 -0.13
N GLY A 261 -14.47 20.00 -0.60
CA GLY A 261 -13.49 21.01 -0.20
C GLY A 261 -13.19 20.99 1.31
N ALA A 262 -13.35 19.83 1.95
CA ALA A 262 -13.09 19.66 3.37
C ALA A 262 -11.58 19.63 3.66
N ASP A 263 -11.19 19.94 4.89
CA ASP A 263 -9.79 19.94 5.32
C ASP A 263 -9.26 18.51 5.49
N ARG A 264 -10.15 17.57 5.95
CA ARG A 264 -9.80 16.15 6.14
C ARG A 264 -11.02 15.27 5.94
N THR A 265 -10.80 14.07 5.39
CA THR A 265 -11.75 12.96 5.38
C THR A 265 -11.09 11.71 5.98
N THR A 266 -11.82 10.93 6.76
CA THR A 266 -11.32 9.69 7.38
C THR A 266 -12.32 8.56 7.25
N LEU A 267 -11.82 7.33 7.23
CA LEU A 267 -12.60 6.11 7.26
C LEU A 267 -12.07 5.20 8.36
N ARG A 268 -12.94 4.75 9.24
CA ARG A 268 -12.68 3.69 10.20
C ARG A 268 -13.54 2.49 9.85
N LEU A 269 -12.93 1.31 9.82
CA LEU A 269 -13.59 0.05 9.49
C LEU A 269 -13.24 -1.03 10.48
N ASP A 270 -14.21 -1.87 10.78
CA ASP A 270 -14.06 -3.10 11.56
C ASP A 270 -14.29 -4.30 10.64
N VAL A 271 -13.22 -4.75 10.01
CA VAL A 271 -13.20 -5.89 9.08
C VAL A 271 -12.01 -6.78 9.45
N PRO A 272 -12.13 -7.61 10.52
CA PRO A 272 -11.00 -8.38 11.06
C PRO A 272 -10.30 -9.29 10.04
N GLY A 273 -11.04 -9.86 9.08
CA GLY A 273 -10.47 -10.65 7.98
C GLY A 273 -9.45 -9.90 7.13
N HIS A 274 -9.54 -8.56 7.10
CA HIS A 274 -8.59 -7.67 6.43
C HIS A 274 -7.65 -6.96 7.41
N GLY A 275 -7.61 -7.33 8.69
CA GLY A 275 -6.81 -6.65 9.70
C GLY A 275 -7.20 -5.19 9.93
N LEU A 276 -8.44 -4.84 9.65
CA LEU A 276 -8.98 -3.50 9.90
C LEU A 276 -9.77 -3.50 11.19
N HIS A 277 -9.43 -2.56 12.07
CA HIS A 277 -10.12 -2.29 13.32
C HIS A 277 -10.36 -0.80 13.47
N VAL A 278 -11.51 -0.42 14.01
CA VAL A 278 -11.92 0.99 14.15
C VAL A 278 -11.00 1.82 15.03
N ASP A 279 -10.21 1.20 15.90
CA ASP A 279 -9.23 1.90 16.75
C ASP A 279 -8.18 2.66 15.93
N LEU A 280 -7.89 2.19 14.72
CA LEU A 280 -7.00 2.85 13.78
C LEU A 280 -7.76 3.26 12.52
N THR A 281 -7.39 4.41 11.96
CA THR A 281 -7.96 4.90 10.72
C THR A 281 -7.54 4.02 9.54
N ALA A 282 -8.50 3.44 8.84
CA ALA A 282 -8.27 2.58 7.66
C ALA A 282 -7.69 3.38 6.48
N ALA A 283 -8.26 4.58 6.25
CA ALA A 283 -7.80 5.53 5.23
C ALA A 283 -8.04 6.98 5.69
N GLU A 284 -7.23 7.92 5.20
CA GLU A 284 -7.34 9.35 5.52
C GLU A 284 -6.83 10.20 4.35
N ALA A 285 -7.61 11.21 3.93
CA ALA A 285 -7.15 12.25 3.02
C ALA A 285 -7.24 13.62 3.70
N TYR A 286 -6.17 14.43 3.61
CA TYR A 286 -6.09 15.75 4.26
C TYR A 286 -5.29 16.74 3.41
N GLY A 287 -5.54 18.04 3.66
CA GLY A 287 -4.88 19.15 2.97
C GLY A 287 -3.49 19.46 3.51
N SER A 288 -2.74 20.28 2.78
CA SER A 288 -1.45 20.79 3.25
C SER A 288 -1.62 21.56 4.56
N GLY A 289 -0.73 21.33 5.53
CA GLY A 289 -0.77 21.95 6.86
C GLY A 289 -1.81 21.39 7.82
N VAL A 290 -2.63 20.40 7.40
CA VAL A 290 -3.59 19.72 8.28
C VAL A 290 -2.91 18.55 8.99
N ARG A 291 -3.04 18.50 10.32
CA ARG A 291 -2.48 17.40 11.12
C ARG A 291 -3.24 16.10 10.88
N SER A 292 -2.53 15.00 10.54
CA SER A 292 -3.11 13.66 10.41
C SER A 292 -3.58 13.12 11.76
N ILE A 293 -4.73 12.41 11.75
CA ILE A 293 -5.25 11.65 12.90
C ILE A 293 -5.10 10.13 12.69
N ARG A 294 -4.49 9.71 11.59
CA ARG A 294 -4.47 8.30 11.16
C ARG A 294 -3.90 7.34 12.19
N ARG A 295 -2.93 7.79 12.99
CA ARG A 295 -2.23 6.97 13.98
C ARG A 295 -2.57 7.33 15.43
N ASP A 296 -3.61 8.14 15.64
CA ASP A 296 -4.09 8.45 16.98
C ASP A 296 -4.95 7.30 17.51
N ALA A 297 -4.41 6.56 18.46
CA ALA A 297 -5.07 5.48 19.18
C ALA A 297 -5.37 5.87 20.65
N SER A 298 -5.34 7.17 20.98
CA SER A 298 -5.49 7.66 22.35
C SER A 298 -6.91 7.52 22.90
N LEU A 299 -7.91 7.29 22.05
CA LEU A 299 -9.32 7.25 22.41
C LEU A 299 -9.96 5.90 22.04
N ASP A 300 -10.82 5.39 22.90
CA ASP A 300 -11.75 4.31 22.55
C ASP A 300 -12.78 4.86 21.55
N GLN A 301 -12.59 4.51 20.29
CA GLN A 301 -13.34 5.11 19.19
C GLN A 301 -14.83 4.76 19.22
N ARG A 302 -15.20 3.58 19.72
CA ARG A 302 -16.62 3.18 19.79
C ARG A 302 -17.39 3.86 20.91
N ARG A 303 -16.72 4.38 21.94
CA ARG A 303 -17.31 5.11 23.07
C ARG A 303 -17.37 6.62 22.87
N LEU A 304 -17.14 7.11 21.66
CA LEU A 304 -17.32 8.53 21.36
C LEU A 304 -18.80 8.85 21.17
N ASN A 305 -19.28 9.91 21.82
CA ASN A 305 -20.70 10.34 21.77
C ASN A 305 -21.24 10.43 20.33
N THR A 306 -20.40 10.86 19.38
CA THR A 306 -20.78 10.96 17.97
C THR A 306 -20.87 9.59 17.30
N VAL A 307 -20.08 8.61 17.72
CA VAL A 307 -20.13 7.23 17.21
C VAL A 307 -21.30 6.48 17.83
N GLU A 308 -21.55 6.63 19.14
CA GLU A 308 -22.74 6.08 19.79
C GLU A 308 -24.04 6.64 19.14
N TRP A 309 -24.03 7.92 18.76
CA TRP A 309 -25.13 8.51 18.01
C TRP A 309 -25.33 7.81 16.64
N LEU A 310 -24.25 7.57 15.89
CA LEU A 310 -24.31 6.82 14.60
C LEU A 310 -24.85 5.40 14.80
N GLU A 311 -24.43 4.72 15.86
CA GLU A 311 -24.91 3.37 16.21
C GLU A 311 -26.39 3.35 16.53
N GLN A 312 -26.86 4.35 17.26
CA GLN A 312 -28.27 4.47 17.68
C GLN A 312 -29.20 4.82 16.52
N TYR A 313 -28.83 5.81 15.71
CA TYR A 313 -29.74 6.39 14.70
C TYR A 313 -29.52 5.82 13.31
N ARG A 314 -28.40 5.18 13.02
CA ARG A 314 -28.04 4.63 11.70
C ARG A 314 -28.20 5.64 10.54
N ALA A 315 -27.97 6.91 10.82
CA ALA A 315 -28.15 8.03 9.91
C ALA A 315 -26.93 8.94 9.89
N PRO A 316 -26.70 9.74 8.85
CA PRO A 316 -25.64 10.73 8.82
C PRO A 316 -25.83 11.80 9.91
N LEU A 317 -24.77 12.14 10.62
CA LEU A 317 -24.69 13.24 11.57
C LEU A 317 -24.04 14.44 10.88
N VAL A 318 -24.74 15.56 10.81
CA VAL A 318 -24.28 16.80 10.17
C VAL A 318 -24.17 17.90 11.21
N GLN A 319 -22.96 18.40 11.45
CA GLN A 319 -22.68 19.40 12.47
C GLN A 319 -21.93 20.59 11.86
N PRO A 320 -22.58 21.71 11.60
CA PRO A 320 -21.94 22.93 11.12
C PRO A 320 -21.08 23.61 12.19
N HIS A 321 -21.33 23.28 13.46
CA HIS A 321 -20.62 23.69 14.67
C HIS A 321 -20.91 22.70 15.81
N PHE A 322 -20.21 22.81 16.93
CA PHE A 322 -20.33 21.88 18.07
C PHE A 322 -21.09 22.45 19.29
N ARG A 323 -22.04 23.38 19.04
CA ARG A 323 -22.82 24.01 20.13
C ARG A 323 -23.91 23.12 20.69
N ALA A 324 -24.29 22.06 19.97
CA ALA A 324 -25.32 21.09 20.37
C ALA A 324 -24.77 19.67 20.39
N ALA A 325 -25.38 18.81 21.24
CA ALA A 325 -25.06 17.39 21.29
C ALA A 325 -25.43 16.66 19.98
N PRO A 326 -24.76 15.55 19.65
CA PRO A 326 -23.65 14.95 20.42
C PRO A 326 -22.35 15.74 20.26
N HIS A 327 -21.63 15.97 21.36
CA HIS A 327 -20.35 16.67 21.29
C HIS A 327 -19.25 15.71 20.81
N PRO A 328 -18.38 16.12 19.87
CA PRO A 328 -17.21 15.33 19.50
C PRO A 328 -16.22 15.25 20.67
N PRO A 329 -15.23 14.33 20.63
CA PRO A 329 -14.19 14.30 21.63
C PRO A 329 -13.41 15.61 21.66
N GLN A 330 -13.09 16.11 22.86
CA GLN A 330 -12.41 17.39 23.04
C GLN A 330 -11.06 17.45 22.27
N ALA A 331 -10.35 16.31 22.20
CA ALA A 331 -9.11 16.20 21.44
C ALA A 331 -9.28 16.53 19.93
N LEU A 332 -10.45 16.25 19.36
CA LEU A 332 -10.74 16.59 17.96
C LEU A 332 -10.72 18.11 17.72
N VAL A 333 -11.18 18.87 18.71
CA VAL A 333 -11.19 20.34 18.69
C VAL A 333 -9.80 20.89 19.05
N ASP A 334 -9.27 20.50 20.20
CA ASP A 334 -8.08 21.13 20.79
C ASP A 334 -6.79 20.75 20.07
N VAL A 335 -6.66 19.50 19.62
CA VAL A 335 -5.44 18.95 19.01
C VAL A 335 -5.48 19.02 17.49
N TYR A 336 -6.66 18.81 16.91
CA TYR A 336 -6.83 18.69 15.46
C TYR A 336 -7.55 19.88 14.81
N GLY A 337 -8.01 20.84 15.63
CA GLY A 337 -8.59 22.10 15.18
C GLY A 337 -9.90 21.97 14.43
N VAL A 338 -10.66 20.89 14.63
CA VAL A 338 -11.92 20.68 13.92
C VAL A 338 -13.03 21.51 14.56
N HIS A 339 -13.80 22.23 13.74
CA HIS A 339 -14.91 23.09 14.17
C HIS A 339 -16.26 22.75 13.54
N ALA A 340 -16.24 21.97 12.44
CA ALA A 340 -17.45 21.42 11.81
C ALA A 340 -17.17 20.02 11.28
N GLN A 341 -18.20 19.16 11.25
CA GLN A 341 -18.05 17.80 10.72
C GLN A 341 -19.34 17.26 10.12
N MET A 342 -19.17 16.27 9.22
CA MET A 342 -20.20 15.31 8.86
C MET A 342 -19.67 13.91 9.14
N LEU A 343 -20.53 13.03 9.65
CA LEU A 343 -20.24 11.60 9.81
C LEU A 343 -21.33 10.78 9.15
N ALA A 344 -20.97 9.67 8.55
CA ALA A 344 -21.94 8.69 8.04
C ALA A 344 -21.53 7.27 8.41
N PRO A 345 -22.48 6.45 8.92
CA PRO A 345 -22.20 5.07 9.27
C PRO A 345 -22.01 4.20 8.02
N VAL A 346 -21.11 3.22 8.10
CA VAL A 346 -21.00 2.13 7.14
C VAL A 346 -21.65 0.90 7.79
N VAL A 347 -22.81 0.48 7.26
CA VAL A 347 -23.65 -0.57 7.88
C VAL A 347 -23.69 -1.80 6.98
N ARG A 348 -23.50 -2.99 7.54
CA ARG A 348 -23.65 -4.28 6.84
C ARG A 348 -24.60 -5.17 7.64
N GLY A 349 -25.76 -5.48 7.05
CA GLY A 349 -26.86 -6.11 7.81
C GLY A 349 -27.29 -5.21 8.98
N ASP A 350 -27.30 -5.77 10.18
CA ASP A 350 -27.69 -5.04 11.40
C ASP A 350 -26.49 -4.37 12.10
N ASP A 351 -25.25 -4.58 11.61
CA ASP A 351 -24.04 -4.12 12.29
C ASP A 351 -23.46 -2.86 11.63
N MET A 352 -23.06 -1.87 12.45
CA MET A 352 -22.23 -0.76 12.00
C MET A 352 -20.76 -1.21 11.98
N THR A 353 -20.26 -1.49 10.77
CA THR A 353 -18.88 -1.96 10.55
C THR A 353 -17.86 -0.83 10.48
N GLY A 354 -18.32 0.42 10.53
CA GLY A 354 -17.43 1.58 10.49
C GLY A 354 -18.16 2.87 10.22
N TRP A 355 -17.39 3.93 9.93
CA TRP A 355 -17.95 5.22 9.54
C TRP A 355 -16.94 6.06 8.76
N ILE A 356 -17.47 6.97 7.93
CA ILE A 356 -16.73 8.04 7.27
C ILE A 356 -16.92 9.32 8.06
N SER A 357 -15.83 10.09 8.26
CA SER A 357 -15.89 11.45 8.80
C SER A 357 -15.35 12.46 7.80
N VAL A 358 -15.99 13.61 7.71
CA VAL A 358 -15.57 14.78 6.93
C VAL A 358 -15.39 15.94 7.90
N HIS A 359 -14.19 16.51 7.97
CA HIS A 359 -13.81 17.53 8.95
C HIS A 359 -13.50 18.85 8.29
N SER A 360 -13.97 19.95 8.90
CA SER A 360 -13.55 21.31 8.58
C SER A 360 -12.88 21.99 9.79
N LEU A 361 -11.78 22.68 9.55
CA LEU A 361 -11.04 23.46 10.56
C LEU A 361 -11.66 24.82 10.85
N ARG A 362 -12.86 25.06 10.35
CA ARG A 362 -13.69 26.24 10.62
C ARG A 362 -15.16 25.83 10.67
N GLU A 363 -15.99 26.59 11.38
CA GLU A 363 -17.43 26.45 11.30
C GLU A 363 -17.88 26.66 9.86
N ARG A 364 -18.75 25.80 9.34
CA ARG A 364 -19.33 25.91 8.01
C ARG A 364 -20.67 25.20 7.92
N ASP A 365 -21.59 25.77 7.16
CA ASP A 365 -22.79 25.08 6.77
C ASP A 365 -22.48 24.06 5.67
N TRP A 366 -22.97 22.85 5.85
CA TRP A 366 -22.84 21.77 4.89
C TRP A 366 -23.99 21.83 3.90
N THR A 367 -23.66 21.77 2.62
CA THR A 367 -24.65 21.86 1.54
C THR A 367 -25.25 20.48 1.21
N GLU A 368 -26.37 20.46 0.46
CA GLU A 368 -26.92 19.22 -0.09
C GLU A 368 -25.91 18.48 -0.98
N ARG A 369 -25.05 19.21 -1.69
CA ARG A 369 -23.95 18.63 -2.48
C ARG A 369 -22.93 17.92 -1.59
N ASP A 370 -22.58 18.47 -0.44
CA ASP A 370 -21.64 17.86 0.50
C ASP A 370 -22.21 16.55 1.09
N THR A 371 -23.49 16.58 1.49
CA THR A 371 -24.16 15.40 2.03
C THR A 371 -24.37 14.32 0.98
N ALA A 372 -24.68 14.69 -0.26
CA ALA A 372 -24.77 13.74 -1.38
C ALA A 372 -23.40 13.12 -1.72
N ALA A 373 -22.30 13.90 -1.66
CA ALA A 373 -20.95 13.38 -1.84
C ALA A 373 -20.56 12.37 -0.74
N LEU A 374 -20.94 12.65 0.51
CA LEU A 374 -20.71 11.72 1.63
C LEU A 374 -21.51 10.42 1.43
N ALA A 375 -22.78 10.49 1.04
CA ALA A 375 -23.60 9.31 0.75
C ALA A 375 -22.99 8.45 -0.37
N ALA A 376 -22.58 9.07 -1.48
CA ALA A 376 -21.92 8.38 -2.58
C ALA A 376 -20.60 7.72 -2.15
N ALA A 377 -19.85 8.33 -1.22
CA ALA A 377 -18.64 7.72 -0.65
C ALA A 377 -18.97 6.49 0.19
N VAL A 378 -20.03 6.51 0.99
CA VAL A 378 -20.51 5.34 1.76
C VAL A 378 -20.89 4.19 0.82
N ASP A 379 -21.66 4.47 -0.25
CA ASP A 379 -22.04 3.46 -1.24
C ASP A 379 -20.81 2.82 -1.92
N ARG A 380 -19.80 3.63 -2.23
CA ARG A 380 -18.53 3.12 -2.79
C ARG A 380 -17.77 2.24 -1.81
N VAL A 381 -17.73 2.60 -0.52
CA VAL A 381 -17.12 1.76 0.52
C VAL A 381 -17.88 0.44 0.66
N HIS A 382 -19.21 0.43 0.65
CA HIS A 382 -20.02 -0.80 0.65
C HIS A 382 -19.65 -1.70 -0.54
N HIS A 383 -19.57 -1.13 -1.75
CA HIS A 383 -19.19 -1.90 -2.94
C HIS A 383 -17.78 -2.50 -2.81
N LEU A 384 -16.81 -1.76 -2.26
CA LEU A 384 -15.48 -2.28 -1.98
C LEU A 384 -15.53 -3.44 -0.98
N LEU A 385 -16.23 -3.29 0.12
CA LEU A 385 -16.37 -4.35 1.13
C LEU A 385 -17.06 -5.60 0.55
N ASP A 386 -18.01 -5.45 -0.36
CA ASP A 386 -18.62 -6.59 -1.05
C ASP A 386 -17.67 -7.27 -2.05
N THR A 387 -16.83 -6.49 -2.72
CA THR A 387 -15.83 -7.01 -3.67
C THR A 387 -14.75 -7.80 -2.94
N TYR A 388 -14.18 -7.22 -1.88
CA TYR A 388 -13.08 -7.83 -1.13
C TYR A 388 -13.56 -8.86 -0.09
N GLY A 389 -14.79 -8.74 0.41
CA GLY A 389 -15.35 -9.68 1.39
C GLY A 389 -15.68 -11.06 0.81
N LYS A 390 -15.95 -11.17 -0.49
CA LYS A 390 -16.21 -12.46 -1.17
C LYS A 390 -14.95 -13.29 -1.38
N ALA A 391 -13.78 -12.69 -1.38
CA ALA A 391 -12.51 -13.39 -1.54
C ALA A 391 -12.13 -14.28 -0.33
N HIS A 392 -12.88 -14.21 0.79
CA HIS A 392 -12.64 -15.00 2.01
C HIS A 392 -13.62 -16.17 2.19
N SER A 393 -14.56 -16.36 1.27
CA SER A 393 -15.61 -17.38 1.38
C SER A 393 -15.47 -18.52 0.37
N ALA A 394 -14.35 -18.58 -0.34
CA ALA A 394 -14.05 -19.61 -1.33
C ALA A 394 -12.89 -20.50 -0.88
#